data_408abd8817c3676306bf0143cbc0249e
#
_entry.id   408abd8817c3676306bf0143cbc0249e
#
_cell.length_a   1.000
_cell.length_b   1.000
_cell.length_c   1.000
_cell.angle_alpha   90.00
_cell.angle_beta   90.00
_cell.angle_gamma   90.00
#
_symmetry.space_group_name_H-M   'P 1'
#
loop_
_entity.id
_entity.type
_entity.pdbx_description
1 polymer ?
#
loop_
_entity_poly.entity_id
_entity_poly.type
_entity_poly.pdbx_seq_one_letter_code
_entity_poly.pdbx_strand_id
1 'polypeptide(L)'
;MAIYAAVMLLATSCEFNINITPDVSLSESTATSDAGYKTVDVTASGKWSLTLYFLDSDYRWATLTSTEGRGSKDGIILNYEENTSSGPRSLRVILTASGQDIAVTFTQGGSTSEGGPSANPGWIELPALAENEDCRFYWHDMTQQNGNTCRNYSFLWDRENLVAHWVAYPLNTALIGTGSRTDRWGYDPKVPREEQPELYKGYRGGYDRGHQLPSADRLSANPSTFYFTNMTPQIGHGFNQTVWANFEGKVREWSRSADTLYVVTGCVLEGSLGKAQDNLGKAVTVPGGYFKALLWYNHASTQSFGQWSAAGFWFDHKSGASCQTMSIDGLEEITGIDFFVNLASRVGSTQADMIEAAEPGTFWD
;
A
#
# COMPACT_ATOMS: atom_id res chain seq x y z
N MET A 1 48.90 43.99 -67.47
CA MET A 1 47.48 43.79 -67.20
C MET A 1 47.30 42.29 -66.94
N ALA A 2 47.26 41.88 -65.72
CA ALA A 2 47.08 40.48 -65.34
C ALA A 2 45.66 40.34 -64.65
N ILE A 3 44.82 39.55 -65.28
CA ILE A 3 43.44 39.28 -64.81
C ILE A 3 43.55 38.10 -63.88
N TYR A 4 43.26 38.29 -62.57
CA TYR A 4 43.06 37.23 -61.59
C TYR A 4 41.63 36.73 -61.68
N ALA A 5 41.45 35.46 -62.07
CA ALA A 5 40.18 34.75 -62.01
C ALA A 5 40.09 34.12 -60.63
N ALA A 6 39.13 34.58 -59.82
CA ALA A 6 38.77 33.92 -58.53
C ALA A 6 37.88 32.70 -58.79
N VAL A 7 38.39 31.54 -58.48
CA VAL A 7 37.63 30.33 -58.47
C VAL A 7 36.91 30.24 -57.11
N MET A 8 35.59 30.44 -57.08
CA MET A 8 34.73 30.11 -55.91
C MET A 8 34.56 28.60 -55.89
N LEU A 9 35.17 27.94 -54.89
CA LEU A 9 34.76 26.57 -54.48
C LEU A 9 33.47 26.67 -53.73
N LEU A 10 32.36 26.23 -54.33
CA LEU A 10 31.14 25.92 -53.64
C LEU A 10 31.33 24.57 -52.94
N ALA A 11 31.61 24.60 -51.64
CA ALA A 11 31.54 23.41 -50.80
C ALA A 11 30.07 23.09 -50.60
N THR A 12 29.49 22.17 -51.34
CA THR A 12 28.24 21.54 -51.04
C THR A 12 28.48 20.56 -49.86
N SER A 13 28.11 20.99 -48.65
CA SER A 13 28.00 20.06 -47.54
C SER A 13 26.87 19.08 -47.88
N CYS A 14 27.24 17.87 -48.27
CA CYS A 14 26.30 16.73 -48.19
C CYS A 14 26.01 16.52 -46.73
N GLU A 15 24.90 17.08 -46.22
CA GLU A 15 24.30 16.58 -45.00
C GLU A 15 23.78 15.16 -45.28
N PHE A 16 24.54 14.17 -44.78
CA PHE A 16 24.03 12.82 -44.69
C PHE A 16 22.91 12.85 -43.67
N ASN A 17 21.67 13.07 -44.12
CA ASN A 17 20.48 12.82 -43.31
C ASN A 17 20.37 11.29 -43.12
N ILE A 18 21.01 10.79 -42.07
CA ILE A 18 20.74 9.45 -41.61
C ILE A 18 19.34 9.52 -41.00
N ASN A 19 18.36 9.04 -41.75
CA ASN A 19 16.98 8.88 -41.28
C ASN A 19 16.96 7.76 -40.23
N ILE A 20 17.25 8.10 -38.97
CA ILE A 20 17.13 7.19 -37.84
C ILE A 20 15.62 7.07 -37.56
N THR A 21 15.06 5.87 -37.75
CA THR A 21 13.68 5.56 -37.32
C THR A 21 13.65 5.59 -35.80
N PRO A 22 12.78 6.41 -35.19
CA PRO A 22 12.63 6.39 -33.74
C PRO A 22 12.20 5.03 -33.25
N ASP A 23 12.77 4.57 -32.12
CA ASP A 23 12.42 3.32 -31.48
C ASP A 23 12.64 3.42 -29.96
N VAL A 24 11.89 2.60 -29.22
CA VAL A 24 12.03 2.43 -27.76
C VAL A 24 12.00 0.95 -27.41
N SER A 25 12.95 0.53 -26.62
CA SER A 25 13.05 -0.86 -26.18
C SER A 25 13.29 -0.96 -24.67
N LEU A 26 12.93 -2.10 -24.12
CA LEU A 26 13.19 -2.50 -22.73
C LEU A 26 14.20 -3.66 -22.70
N SER A 27 15.08 -3.65 -21.71
CA SER A 27 15.99 -4.81 -21.49
C SER A 27 15.22 -6.11 -21.31
N GLU A 28 14.08 -6.04 -20.65
CA GLU A 28 13.10 -7.11 -20.52
C GLU A 28 11.70 -6.50 -20.41
N SER A 29 10.74 -7.11 -21.09
CA SER A 29 9.34 -6.65 -21.09
C SER A 29 8.49 -7.20 -19.95
N THR A 30 9.06 -8.10 -19.12
CA THR A 30 8.37 -8.72 -17.99
C THR A 30 9.24 -8.72 -16.73
N ALA A 31 8.57 -8.80 -15.57
CA ALA A 31 9.20 -9.01 -14.27
C ALA A 31 8.30 -9.87 -13.37
N THR A 32 8.87 -10.39 -12.29
CA THR A 32 8.14 -10.99 -11.17
C THR A 32 7.33 -9.92 -10.44
N SER A 33 6.62 -10.30 -9.37
CA SER A 33 5.90 -9.35 -8.51
C SER A 33 6.81 -8.39 -7.75
N ASP A 34 8.08 -8.75 -7.53
CA ASP A 34 9.02 -7.99 -6.71
C ASP A 34 9.30 -6.60 -7.29
N ALA A 35 9.65 -5.66 -6.41
CA ALA A 35 10.18 -4.38 -6.83
C ALA A 35 11.50 -4.53 -7.57
N GLY A 36 11.80 -3.62 -8.51
CA GLY A 36 13.02 -3.71 -9.27
C GLY A 36 13.18 -2.60 -10.29
N TYR A 37 14.05 -2.86 -11.24
CA TYR A 37 14.25 -1.93 -12.36
C TYR A 37 14.48 -2.67 -13.68
N LYS A 38 14.23 -1.97 -14.80
CA LYS A 38 14.61 -2.35 -16.16
C LYS A 38 15.29 -1.17 -16.84
N THR A 39 16.09 -1.43 -17.86
CA THR A 39 16.63 -0.35 -18.70
C THR A 39 15.74 -0.12 -19.90
N VAL A 40 15.58 1.15 -20.24
CA VAL A 40 14.89 1.65 -21.43
C VAL A 40 15.93 2.30 -22.33
N ASP A 41 15.99 1.88 -23.56
CA ASP A 41 16.86 2.45 -24.58
C ASP A 41 16.02 3.20 -25.63
N VAL A 42 16.47 4.39 -26.00
CA VAL A 42 15.82 5.26 -26.98
C VAL A 42 16.71 5.44 -28.18
N THR A 43 16.18 5.18 -29.34
CA THR A 43 16.80 5.52 -30.64
C THR A 43 16.06 6.70 -31.24
N ALA A 44 16.76 7.83 -31.47
CA ALA A 44 16.17 9.02 -32.09
C ALA A 44 17.23 9.93 -32.71
N SER A 45 16.87 10.70 -33.74
CA SER A 45 17.75 11.69 -34.39
C SER A 45 17.57 13.10 -33.80
N GLY A 46 16.50 13.37 -33.08
CA GLY A 46 16.09 14.69 -32.59
C GLY A 46 15.70 14.72 -31.12
N LYS A 47 14.88 15.69 -30.76
CA LYS A 47 14.25 15.73 -29.41
C LYS A 47 13.25 14.66 -29.27
N TRP A 48 13.14 14.11 -28.05
CA TRP A 48 12.17 13.11 -27.68
C TRP A 48 11.68 13.31 -26.24
N SER A 49 10.53 12.72 -25.95
CA SER A 49 10.01 12.58 -24.60
C SER A 49 9.52 11.14 -24.34
N LEU A 50 9.60 10.70 -23.10
CA LEU A 50 9.04 9.44 -22.61
C LEU A 50 7.89 9.72 -21.64
N THR A 51 6.81 8.99 -21.81
CA THR A 51 5.65 9.02 -20.92
C THR A 51 5.30 7.60 -20.48
N LEU A 52 4.98 7.42 -19.20
CA LEU A 52 4.43 6.17 -18.69
C LEU A 52 2.90 6.23 -18.73
N TYR A 53 2.29 5.26 -19.41
CA TYR A 53 0.86 5.07 -19.43
C TYR A 53 0.50 3.76 -18.74
N PHE A 54 -0.13 3.86 -17.58
CA PHE A 54 -0.53 2.71 -16.77
C PHE A 54 -1.84 2.15 -17.32
N LEU A 55 -1.82 0.85 -17.69
CA LEU A 55 -2.97 0.20 -18.34
C LEU A 55 -4.04 -0.20 -17.33
N ASP A 56 -3.62 -0.47 -16.12
CA ASP A 56 -4.42 -1.18 -15.12
C ASP A 56 -4.72 -0.34 -13.87
N SER A 57 -4.18 0.88 -13.74
CA SER A 57 -4.47 1.74 -12.60
C SER A 57 -4.09 3.21 -12.86
N ASP A 58 -4.74 4.13 -12.15
CA ASP A 58 -4.29 5.52 -12.06
C ASP A 58 -3.10 5.67 -11.08
N TYR A 59 -2.76 4.59 -10.36
CA TYR A 59 -1.63 4.55 -9.44
C TYR A 59 -0.31 4.46 -10.21
N ARG A 60 0.60 5.36 -9.93
CA ARG A 60 1.92 5.44 -10.58
C ARG A 60 2.94 4.58 -9.84
N TRP A 61 2.93 3.29 -10.12
CA TRP A 61 3.81 2.29 -9.52
C TRP A 61 5.20 2.17 -10.20
N ALA A 62 5.50 3.04 -11.16
CA ALA A 62 6.80 3.06 -11.83
C ALA A 62 7.22 4.49 -12.19
N THR A 63 8.53 4.72 -12.27
CA THR A 63 9.14 6.01 -12.60
C THR A 63 10.31 5.83 -13.57
N LEU A 64 10.63 6.86 -14.34
CA LEU A 64 11.80 6.91 -15.22
C LEU A 64 12.84 7.89 -14.66
N THR A 65 14.11 7.54 -14.75
CA THR A 65 15.20 8.46 -14.37
C THR A 65 15.42 9.60 -15.37
N SER A 66 14.84 9.51 -16.58
CA SER A 66 14.86 10.56 -17.59
C SER A 66 13.60 10.46 -18.43
N THR A 67 12.89 11.57 -18.59
CA THR A 67 11.64 11.66 -19.36
C THR A 67 11.77 12.46 -20.65
N GLU A 68 12.93 13.06 -20.92
CA GLU A 68 13.19 13.81 -22.16
C GLU A 68 14.68 13.77 -22.54
N GLY A 69 14.95 14.03 -23.80
CA GLY A 69 16.32 14.05 -24.30
C GLY A 69 16.46 14.47 -25.75
N ARG A 70 17.65 14.29 -26.28
CA ARG A 70 17.96 14.53 -27.69
C ARG A 70 18.97 13.51 -28.20
N GLY A 71 18.74 12.96 -29.38
CA GLY A 71 19.53 11.87 -29.94
C GLY A 71 19.26 10.55 -29.23
N SER A 72 19.92 9.48 -29.61
CA SER A 72 19.77 8.18 -28.96
C SER A 72 20.33 8.21 -27.54
N LYS A 73 19.70 7.47 -26.63
CA LYS A 73 20.09 7.37 -25.22
C LYS A 73 19.76 5.98 -24.69
N ASP A 74 20.77 5.30 -24.19
CA ASP A 74 20.66 3.98 -23.59
C ASP A 74 20.67 4.08 -22.06
N GLY A 75 20.16 3.05 -21.39
CA GLY A 75 20.26 2.87 -19.95
C GLY A 75 19.42 3.84 -19.11
N ILE A 76 18.32 4.36 -19.63
CA ILE A 76 17.31 5.05 -18.81
C ILE A 76 16.69 4.02 -17.88
N ILE A 77 16.68 4.28 -16.58
CA ILE A 77 16.13 3.32 -15.61
C ILE A 77 14.62 3.52 -15.48
N LEU A 78 13.88 2.45 -15.70
CA LEU A 78 12.48 2.28 -15.29
C LEU A 78 12.49 1.58 -13.94
N ASN A 79 12.31 2.32 -12.86
CA ASN A 79 12.10 1.74 -11.53
C ASN A 79 10.62 1.40 -11.37
N TYR A 80 10.33 0.26 -10.74
CA TYR A 80 8.95 -0.16 -10.44
C TYR A 80 8.89 -0.75 -9.03
N GLU A 81 7.76 -0.48 -8.39
CA GLU A 81 7.46 -0.98 -7.06
C GLU A 81 6.99 -2.43 -7.12
N GLU A 82 6.97 -3.09 -5.98
CA GLU A 82 6.38 -4.43 -5.85
C GLU A 82 4.91 -4.43 -6.30
N ASN A 83 4.52 -5.45 -7.07
CA ASN A 83 3.12 -5.71 -7.39
C ASN A 83 2.51 -6.63 -6.33
N THR A 84 1.83 -6.03 -5.39
CA THR A 84 1.19 -6.73 -4.28
C THR A 84 -0.19 -7.30 -4.61
N SER A 85 -0.69 -7.09 -5.84
CA SER A 85 -1.93 -7.70 -6.32
C SER A 85 -1.69 -9.14 -6.77
N SER A 86 -2.72 -9.99 -6.70
CA SER A 86 -2.66 -11.36 -7.24
C SER A 86 -2.62 -11.39 -8.77
N GLY A 87 -3.06 -10.33 -9.45
CA GLY A 87 -3.04 -10.20 -10.90
C GLY A 87 -1.82 -9.44 -11.44
N PRO A 88 -1.40 -9.72 -12.67
CA PRO A 88 -0.36 -8.92 -13.32
C PRO A 88 -0.85 -7.50 -13.55
N ARG A 89 0.10 -6.55 -13.59
CA ARG A 89 -0.16 -5.16 -13.97
C ARG A 89 0.76 -4.74 -15.10
N SER A 90 0.32 -3.80 -15.94
CA SER A 90 1.07 -3.41 -17.12
C SER A 90 1.10 -1.89 -17.31
N LEU A 91 2.18 -1.42 -17.90
CA LEU A 91 2.29 -0.04 -18.37
C LEU A 91 2.88 -0.03 -19.80
N ARG A 92 2.68 1.09 -20.48
CA ARG A 92 3.39 1.41 -21.73
C ARG A 92 4.40 2.51 -21.47
N VAL A 93 5.63 2.28 -21.92
CA VAL A 93 6.63 3.34 -22.09
C VAL A 93 6.41 3.90 -23.48
N ILE A 94 5.94 5.13 -23.59
CA ILE A 94 5.61 5.79 -24.86
C ILE A 94 6.73 6.78 -25.18
N LEU A 95 7.42 6.56 -26.28
CA LEU A 95 8.36 7.50 -26.89
C LEU A 95 7.61 8.38 -27.86
N THR A 96 7.65 9.71 -27.64
CA THR A 96 7.22 10.71 -28.64
C THR A 96 8.48 11.32 -29.26
N ALA A 97 8.70 11.05 -30.54
CA ALA A 97 9.86 11.55 -31.29
C ALA A 97 9.46 11.78 -32.76
N SER A 98 9.94 12.86 -33.37
CA SER A 98 9.68 13.19 -34.78
C SER A 98 8.20 13.20 -35.16
N GLY A 99 7.31 13.56 -34.21
CA GLY A 99 5.85 13.60 -34.42
C GLY A 99 5.18 12.22 -34.42
N GLN A 100 5.86 11.19 -33.95
CA GLN A 100 5.33 9.82 -33.83
C GLN A 100 5.37 9.37 -32.36
N ASP A 101 4.40 8.57 -31.98
CA ASP A 101 4.35 7.87 -30.70
C ASP A 101 4.63 6.38 -30.93
N ILE A 102 5.65 5.87 -30.25
CA ILE A 102 6.09 4.48 -30.30
C ILE A 102 6.02 3.95 -28.88
N ALA A 103 5.45 2.78 -28.67
CA ALA A 103 5.26 2.26 -27.34
C ALA A 103 5.79 0.83 -27.18
N VAL A 104 6.43 0.56 -26.05
CA VAL A 104 6.74 -0.79 -25.57
C VAL A 104 5.98 -1.04 -24.27
N THR A 105 5.44 -2.25 -24.12
CA THR A 105 4.69 -2.65 -22.94
C THR A 105 5.62 -3.35 -21.96
N PHE A 106 5.53 -2.96 -20.69
CA PHE A 106 6.14 -3.67 -19.56
C PHE A 106 5.02 -4.29 -18.73
N THR A 107 5.17 -5.57 -18.39
CA THR A 107 4.22 -6.32 -17.55
C THR A 107 4.94 -6.86 -16.32
N GLN A 108 4.45 -6.50 -15.16
CA GLN A 108 4.89 -7.07 -13.89
C GLN A 108 3.89 -8.15 -13.44
N GLY A 109 4.40 -9.33 -13.14
CA GLY A 109 3.59 -10.43 -12.61
C GLY A 109 2.86 -10.03 -11.33
N GLY A 110 1.76 -10.69 -11.04
CA GLY A 110 1.09 -10.60 -9.75
C GLY A 110 1.85 -11.40 -8.69
N SER A 111 1.62 -11.05 -7.43
CA SER A 111 2.07 -11.86 -6.31
C SER A 111 1.43 -13.25 -6.39
N THR A 112 2.22 -14.28 -6.56
CA THR A 112 1.76 -15.68 -6.63
C THR A 112 1.46 -16.26 -5.25
N SER A 113 1.43 -15.44 -4.22
CA SER A 113 1.11 -15.88 -2.86
C SER A 113 -0.34 -16.35 -2.79
N GLU A 114 -0.61 -17.55 -3.29
CA GLU A 114 -1.63 -18.38 -2.69
C GLU A 114 -1.09 -18.69 -1.30
N GLY A 115 -1.46 -17.86 -0.30
CA GLY A 115 -0.99 -17.99 1.06
C GLY A 115 -1.37 -19.34 1.63
N GLY A 116 -0.45 -20.22 1.55
CA GLY A 116 -0.37 -21.30 2.51
C GLY A 116 0.02 -20.71 3.87
N PRO A 117 -0.33 -21.38 4.98
CA PRO A 117 -0.21 -20.87 6.35
C PRO A 117 1.22 -20.57 6.83
N SER A 118 2.16 -20.08 6.08
CA SER A 118 3.49 -19.72 6.58
C SER A 118 4.41 -18.92 5.63
N ALA A 119 3.95 -18.43 4.49
CA ALA A 119 4.81 -17.60 3.65
C ALA A 119 4.47 -16.12 3.88
N ASN A 120 5.40 -15.36 4.48
CA ASN A 120 5.31 -13.90 4.49
C ASN A 120 5.36 -13.42 3.02
N PRO A 121 4.29 -12.80 2.49
CA PRO A 121 4.23 -12.39 1.09
C PRO A 121 5.08 -11.14 0.78
N GLY A 122 5.86 -10.64 1.73
CA GLY A 122 6.76 -9.50 1.52
C GLY A 122 6.06 -8.13 1.50
N TRP A 123 4.79 -8.04 1.88
CA TRP A 123 4.06 -6.77 1.91
C TRP A 123 4.55 -5.85 3.03
N ILE A 124 4.77 -4.59 2.71
CA ILE A 124 5.39 -3.61 3.62
C ILE A 124 4.60 -3.42 4.91
N GLU A 125 3.27 -3.43 4.84
CA GLU A 125 2.42 -3.25 6.02
C GLU A 125 2.36 -4.46 6.94
N LEU A 126 2.91 -5.62 6.57
CA LEU A 126 2.79 -6.80 7.41
C LEU A 126 3.63 -6.70 8.67
N PRO A 127 3.03 -7.01 9.82
CA PRO A 127 3.78 -7.43 11.00
C PRO A 127 4.37 -8.83 10.83
N ALA A 128 5.22 -9.23 11.76
CA ALA A 128 5.64 -10.62 11.88
C ALA A 128 4.42 -11.55 11.98
N LEU A 129 4.41 -12.61 11.19
CA LEU A 129 3.33 -13.58 11.17
C LEU A 129 3.49 -14.53 12.36
N ALA A 130 2.85 -14.23 13.47
CA ALA A 130 2.84 -15.06 14.67
C ALA A 130 1.75 -16.15 14.58
N GLU A 131 1.78 -16.96 13.50
CA GLU A 131 0.85 -18.07 13.32
C GLU A 131 1.14 -19.19 14.30
N ASN A 132 0.08 -19.80 14.82
CA ASN A 132 0.13 -20.95 15.69
C ASN A 132 -1.13 -21.82 15.49
N GLU A 133 -1.40 -22.73 16.40
CA GLU A 133 -2.59 -23.61 16.31
C GLU A 133 -3.90 -22.80 16.28
N ASP A 134 -3.99 -21.71 17.03
CA ASP A 134 -5.20 -20.89 17.17
C ASP A 134 -5.21 -19.61 16.34
N CYS A 135 -4.03 -19.11 15.93
CA CYS A 135 -3.87 -17.89 15.16
C CYS A 135 -3.47 -18.18 13.72
N ARG A 136 -4.25 -17.72 12.75
CA ARG A 136 -4.01 -17.94 11.33
C ARG A 136 -4.06 -16.67 10.53
N PHE A 137 -3.17 -16.57 9.57
CA PHE A 137 -3.06 -15.46 8.62
C PHE A 137 -4.05 -15.63 7.46
N TYR A 138 -4.80 -14.56 7.16
CA TYR A 138 -5.70 -14.46 6.02
C TYR A 138 -5.56 -13.10 5.34
N TRP A 139 -5.97 -13.02 4.06
CA TRP A 139 -6.06 -11.75 3.33
C TRP A 139 -7.23 -11.75 2.35
N HIS A 140 -7.64 -10.54 1.94
CA HIS A 140 -8.63 -10.30 0.92
C HIS A 140 -8.06 -9.43 -0.18
N ASP A 141 -8.46 -9.72 -1.41
CA ASP A 141 -8.27 -8.83 -2.55
C ASP A 141 -9.51 -7.98 -2.76
N MET A 142 -9.35 -6.88 -3.52
CA MET A 142 -10.43 -6.02 -3.96
C MET A 142 -10.29 -5.70 -5.45
N THR A 143 -11.41 -5.42 -6.10
CA THR A 143 -11.41 -4.87 -7.44
C THR A 143 -11.57 -3.36 -7.34
N GLN A 144 -10.62 -2.63 -7.88
CA GLN A 144 -10.67 -1.17 -7.98
C GLN A 144 -11.67 -0.72 -9.04
N GLN A 145 -12.01 0.57 -9.08
CA GLN A 145 -12.96 1.12 -10.05
C GLN A 145 -12.51 0.96 -11.52
N ASN A 146 -11.21 0.90 -11.75
CA ASN A 146 -10.63 0.63 -13.08
C ASN A 146 -10.68 -0.85 -13.51
N GLY A 147 -11.23 -1.74 -12.67
CA GLY A 147 -11.34 -3.17 -12.92
C GLY A 147 -10.15 -4.00 -12.44
N ASN A 148 -9.10 -3.37 -11.88
CA ASN A 148 -7.92 -4.08 -11.41
C ASN A 148 -8.17 -4.75 -10.07
N THR A 149 -7.61 -5.93 -9.90
CA THR A 149 -7.54 -6.60 -8.61
C THR A 149 -6.28 -6.19 -7.88
N CYS A 150 -6.42 -5.81 -6.63
CA CYS A 150 -5.31 -5.49 -5.73
C CYS A 150 -5.61 -5.98 -4.32
N ARG A 151 -4.58 -6.01 -3.46
CA ARG A 151 -4.76 -6.36 -2.06
C ARG A 151 -5.69 -5.38 -1.37
N ASN A 152 -6.69 -5.92 -0.67
CA ASN A 152 -7.61 -5.14 0.14
C ASN A 152 -7.04 -4.96 1.55
N TYR A 153 -6.94 -6.05 2.31
CA TYR A 153 -6.35 -6.11 3.63
C TYR A 153 -5.96 -7.53 3.99
N SER A 154 -5.13 -7.67 5.00
CA SER A 154 -4.74 -8.94 5.61
C SER A 154 -4.94 -8.86 7.12
N PHE A 155 -5.04 -10.02 7.79
CA PHE A 155 -5.28 -10.08 9.21
C PHE A 155 -4.79 -11.38 9.83
N LEU A 156 -4.45 -11.33 11.11
CA LEU A 156 -4.14 -12.48 11.94
C LEU A 156 -5.37 -12.79 12.81
N TRP A 157 -6.08 -13.86 12.46
CA TRP A 157 -7.31 -14.28 13.12
C TRP A 157 -7.03 -15.23 14.26
N ASP A 158 -7.54 -14.93 15.45
CA ASP A 158 -7.52 -15.78 16.63
C ASP A 158 -8.89 -16.45 16.78
N ARG A 159 -8.95 -17.77 16.49
CA ARG A 159 -10.19 -18.55 16.53
C ARG A 159 -10.66 -18.88 17.94
N GLU A 160 -9.77 -18.83 18.96
CA GLU A 160 -10.13 -19.05 20.36
C GLU A 160 -10.79 -17.79 20.95
N ASN A 161 -10.22 -16.62 20.68
CA ASN A 161 -10.70 -15.33 21.19
C ASN A 161 -11.74 -14.68 20.28
N LEU A 162 -11.93 -15.18 19.05
CA LEU A 162 -12.84 -14.68 18.01
C LEU A 162 -12.62 -13.20 17.66
N VAL A 163 -11.35 -12.80 17.57
CA VAL A 163 -10.91 -11.45 17.17
C VAL A 163 -9.68 -11.53 16.26
N ALA A 164 -9.47 -10.55 15.42
CA ALA A 164 -8.19 -10.36 14.76
C ALA A 164 -7.23 -9.61 15.69
N HIS A 165 -6.04 -10.14 15.92
CA HIS A 165 -4.99 -9.43 16.67
C HIS A 165 -4.60 -8.15 15.95
N TRP A 166 -4.51 -8.21 14.63
CA TRP A 166 -4.28 -7.05 13.77
C TRP A 166 -4.92 -7.23 12.39
N VAL A 167 -5.18 -6.11 11.75
CA VAL A 167 -5.58 -5.97 10.35
C VAL A 167 -4.61 -4.98 9.70
N ALA A 168 -3.96 -5.38 8.61
CA ALA A 168 -2.96 -4.61 7.92
C ALA A 168 -3.40 -4.30 6.49
N TYR A 169 -3.20 -3.05 6.05
CA TYR A 169 -3.63 -2.61 4.73
C TYR A 169 -2.90 -1.37 4.23
N PRO A 170 -2.64 -1.27 2.92
CA PRO A 170 -2.22 -0.01 2.30
C PRO A 170 -3.41 0.95 2.18
N LEU A 171 -3.18 2.25 2.33
CA LEU A 171 -4.21 3.29 2.25
C LEU A 171 -3.73 4.46 1.40
N ASN A 172 -4.52 4.82 0.40
CA ASN A 172 -4.41 6.05 -0.39
C ASN A 172 -5.76 6.37 -1.03
N THR A 173 -5.87 7.49 -1.71
CA THR A 173 -7.12 7.94 -2.31
C THR A 173 -7.69 6.93 -3.32
N ALA A 174 -6.84 6.27 -4.11
CA ALA A 174 -7.30 5.28 -5.10
C ALA A 174 -7.85 4.01 -4.43
N LEU A 175 -7.25 3.57 -3.33
CA LEU A 175 -7.69 2.40 -2.56
C LEU A 175 -8.94 2.68 -1.71
N ILE A 176 -9.12 3.91 -1.23
CA ILE A 176 -10.39 4.33 -0.63
C ILE A 176 -11.51 4.21 -1.65
N GLY A 177 -11.26 4.72 -2.86
CA GLY A 177 -12.21 4.71 -3.96
C GLY A 177 -13.45 5.55 -3.69
N THR A 178 -14.53 5.27 -4.42
CA THR A 178 -15.83 5.94 -4.26
C THR A 178 -16.93 4.94 -3.97
N GLY A 179 -17.96 5.37 -3.28
CA GLY A 179 -19.08 4.51 -2.89
C GLY A 179 -19.75 5.01 -1.63
N SER A 180 -20.52 4.15 -1.02
CA SER A 180 -21.21 4.45 0.24
C SER A 180 -21.09 3.28 1.21
N ARG A 181 -21.30 3.56 2.49
CA ARG A 181 -21.42 2.55 3.52
C ARG A 181 -22.56 1.59 3.20
N THR A 182 -22.29 0.29 3.23
CA THR A 182 -23.24 -0.76 2.80
C THR A 182 -23.96 -1.47 3.95
N ASP A 183 -23.37 -1.47 5.14
CA ASP A 183 -23.82 -2.25 6.32
C ASP A 183 -24.08 -3.73 5.99
N ARG A 184 -23.29 -4.31 5.07
CA ARG A 184 -23.40 -5.70 4.62
C ARG A 184 -22.74 -6.68 5.58
N TRP A 185 -23.25 -6.72 6.79
CA TRP A 185 -22.80 -7.62 7.84
C TRP A 185 -22.86 -9.07 7.42
N GLY A 186 -21.79 -9.82 7.61
CA GLY A 186 -21.74 -11.22 7.24
C GLY A 186 -20.48 -11.95 7.68
N TYR A 187 -20.54 -13.27 7.53
CA TYR A 187 -19.37 -14.11 7.71
C TYR A 187 -18.32 -13.83 6.64
N ASP A 188 -17.07 -13.89 7.05
CA ASP A 188 -15.93 -13.86 6.15
C ASP A 188 -15.87 -15.18 5.34
N PRO A 189 -15.87 -15.14 4.01
CA PRO A 189 -15.88 -16.37 3.22
C PRO A 189 -14.55 -17.15 3.28
N LYS A 190 -13.47 -16.55 3.79
CA LYS A 190 -12.14 -17.19 3.88
C LYS A 190 -11.91 -17.93 5.20
N VAL A 191 -12.66 -17.61 6.23
CA VAL A 191 -12.54 -18.22 7.55
C VAL A 191 -13.68 -19.20 7.77
N PRO A 192 -13.46 -20.42 8.31
CA PRO A 192 -14.55 -21.34 8.62
C PRO A 192 -15.62 -20.68 9.49
N ARG A 193 -16.88 -20.88 9.13
CA ARG A 193 -18.01 -20.21 9.80
C ARG A 193 -18.07 -20.50 11.30
N GLU A 194 -17.72 -21.72 11.69
CA GLU A 194 -17.67 -22.17 13.08
C GLU A 194 -16.59 -21.45 13.90
N GLU A 195 -15.56 -20.93 13.25
CA GLU A 195 -14.45 -20.18 13.87
C GLU A 195 -14.72 -18.67 13.90
N GLN A 196 -15.92 -18.22 13.56
CA GLN A 196 -16.31 -16.81 13.57
C GLN A 196 -17.45 -16.55 14.56
N PRO A 197 -17.56 -15.31 15.10
CA PRO A 197 -18.75 -14.89 15.83
C PRO A 197 -19.89 -14.57 14.85
N GLU A 198 -21.13 -14.77 15.25
CA GLU A 198 -22.30 -14.26 14.53
C GLU A 198 -22.72 -12.89 15.07
N LEU A 199 -22.60 -11.84 14.26
CA LEU A 199 -22.77 -10.46 14.71
C LEU A 199 -23.85 -9.67 13.94
N TYR A 200 -24.82 -10.32 13.32
CA TYR A 200 -25.90 -9.62 12.61
C TYR A 200 -26.64 -8.61 13.50
N LYS A 201 -26.83 -8.92 14.77
CA LYS A 201 -27.48 -8.06 15.78
C LYS A 201 -26.48 -7.35 16.71
N GLY A 202 -25.15 -7.43 16.40
CA GLY A 202 -24.09 -6.92 17.25
C GLY A 202 -23.72 -7.84 18.41
N TYR A 203 -22.87 -7.34 19.30
CA TYR A 203 -22.49 -8.05 20.53
C TYR A 203 -23.57 -7.91 21.61
N ARG A 204 -23.82 -8.97 22.37
CA ARG A 204 -24.54 -8.88 23.63
C ARG A 204 -23.61 -8.29 24.70
N GLY A 205 -24.15 -7.49 25.60
CA GLY A 205 -23.35 -6.86 26.66
C GLY A 205 -23.01 -5.40 26.41
N GLY A 206 -23.57 -4.78 25.33
CA GLY A 206 -23.51 -3.34 25.13
C GLY A 206 -22.26 -2.83 24.40
N TYR A 207 -21.49 -3.71 23.78
CA TYR A 207 -20.37 -3.33 22.93
C TYR A 207 -20.80 -3.10 21.48
N ASP A 208 -20.17 -2.13 20.83
CA ASP A 208 -20.30 -1.92 19.40
C ASP A 208 -19.50 -2.95 18.61
N ARG A 209 -19.89 -3.16 17.36
CA ARG A 209 -19.06 -3.84 16.35
C ARG A 209 -18.01 -2.85 15.87
N GLY A 210 -16.89 -2.80 16.59
CA GLY A 210 -15.78 -1.92 16.24
C GLY A 210 -15.01 -2.45 15.02
N HIS A 211 -14.92 -1.65 13.96
CA HIS A 211 -14.14 -1.99 12.79
C HIS A 211 -12.64 -1.92 13.08
N GLN A 212 -11.87 -2.90 12.60
CA GLN A 212 -10.43 -2.80 12.52
C GLN A 212 -10.04 -2.02 11.24
N LEU A 213 -10.39 -2.52 10.04
CA LEU A 213 -10.36 -1.73 8.81
C LEU A 213 -11.65 -0.90 8.74
N PRO A 214 -11.57 0.45 8.82
CA PRO A 214 -12.75 1.29 8.78
C PRO A 214 -13.51 1.19 7.46
N SER A 215 -14.85 1.20 7.50
CA SER A 215 -15.64 1.16 6.28
C SER A 215 -15.41 2.35 5.35
N ALA A 216 -15.02 3.51 5.90
CA ALA A 216 -14.68 4.71 5.14
C ALA A 216 -13.33 4.62 4.41
N ASP A 217 -12.48 3.64 4.74
CA ASP A 217 -11.18 3.45 4.11
C ASP A 217 -11.26 2.55 2.87
N ARG A 218 -12.43 1.95 2.60
CA ARG A 218 -12.69 1.05 1.47
C ARG A 218 -14.10 1.26 0.88
N LEU A 219 -14.35 2.42 0.31
CA LEU A 219 -15.67 2.72 -0.25
C LEU A 219 -15.99 1.88 -1.50
N SER A 220 -14.98 1.58 -2.34
CA SER A 220 -15.16 0.73 -3.53
C SER A 220 -15.28 -0.78 -3.20
N ALA A 221 -14.72 -1.22 -2.07
CA ALA A 221 -14.82 -2.61 -1.60
C ALA A 221 -15.56 -2.70 -0.25
N ASN A 222 -16.49 -1.80 0.00
CA ASN A 222 -17.11 -1.56 1.28
C ASN A 222 -17.77 -2.81 1.92
N PRO A 223 -18.42 -3.73 1.18
CA PRO A 223 -19.00 -4.93 1.76
C PRO A 223 -18.00 -5.79 2.56
N SER A 224 -16.75 -5.89 2.14
CA SER A 224 -15.73 -6.71 2.82
C SER A 224 -15.31 -6.14 4.18
N THR A 225 -15.49 -4.85 4.41
CA THR A 225 -15.20 -4.23 5.71
C THR A 225 -16.22 -4.63 6.80
N PHE A 226 -17.36 -5.24 6.41
CA PHE A 226 -18.42 -5.69 7.31
C PHE A 226 -18.35 -7.19 7.63
N TYR A 227 -17.27 -7.87 7.24
CA TYR A 227 -17.05 -9.24 7.68
C TYR A 227 -16.85 -9.29 9.20
N PHE A 228 -17.40 -10.33 9.83
CA PHE A 228 -17.33 -10.48 11.29
C PHE A 228 -15.90 -10.64 11.81
N THR A 229 -14.98 -11.12 10.96
CA THR A 229 -13.54 -11.18 11.24
C THR A 229 -12.87 -9.81 11.37
N ASN A 230 -13.46 -8.78 10.80
CA ASN A 230 -12.98 -7.39 10.91
C ASN A 230 -13.55 -6.65 12.14
N MET A 231 -14.33 -7.33 12.97
CA MET A 231 -15.02 -6.74 14.11
C MET A 231 -14.41 -7.15 15.44
N THR A 232 -14.29 -6.19 16.34
CA THR A 232 -13.94 -6.42 17.74
C THR A 232 -14.98 -5.76 18.66
N PRO A 233 -15.24 -6.30 19.86
CA PRO A 233 -16.15 -5.66 20.80
C PRO A 233 -15.51 -4.38 21.35
N GLN A 234 -16.06 -3.22 21.00
CA GLN A 234 -15.59 -1.91 21.45
C GLN A 234 -16.63 -1.20 22.31
N ILE A 235 -16.17 -0.48 23.35
CA ILE A 235 -17.01 0.45 24.10
C ILE A 235 -17.58 1.48 23.11
N GLY A 236 -18.90 1.57 22.97
CA GLY A 236 -19.54 2.39 21.96
C GLY A 236 -19.35 3.89 22.22
N HIS A 237 -20.14 4.42 23.16
CA HIS A 237 -20.05 5.83 23.53
C HIS A 237 -18.77 6.10 24.32
N GLY A 238 -18.01 7.10 23.90
CA GLY A 238 -16.76 7.49 24.55
C GLY A 238 -15.50 6.79 24.05
N PHE A 239 -15.60 5.73 23.23
CA PHE A 239 -14.45 5.13 22.54
C PHE A 239 -14.73 4.98 21.04
N ASN A 240 -15.43 3.94 20.59
CA ASN A 240 -15.63 3.63 19.17
C ASN A 240 -16.25 4.81 18.39
N GLN A 241 -17.33 5.40 18.94
CA GLN A 241 -18.07 6.47 18.28
C GLN A 241 -17.44 7.86 18.44
N THR A 242 -16.36 7.99 19.17
CA THR A 242 -15.71 9.27 19.48
C THR A 242 -14.21 9.23 19.24
N VAL A 243 -13.42 8.78 20.22
CA VAL A 243 -11.96 8.82 20.17
C VAL A 243 -11.42 8.04 18.96
N TRP A 244 -11.90 6.81 18.80
CA TRP A 244 -11.44 5.93 17.71
C TRP A 244 -11.88 6.44 16.34
N ALA A 245 -13.17 6.79 16.18
CA ALA A 245 -13.69 7.34 14.92
C ALA A 245 -12.99 8.64 14.50
N ASN A 246 -12.69 9.52 15.46
CA ASN A 246 -11.95 10.77 15.20
C ASN A 246 -10.52 10.45 14.74
N PHE A 247 -9.88 9.48 15.37
CA PHE A 247 -8.52 9.07 14.99
C PHE A 247 -8.48 8.43 13.61
N GLU A 248 -9.44 7.60 13.24
CA GLU A 248 -9.61 7.10 11.87
C GLU A 248 -9.73 8.22 10.84
N GLY A 249 -10.38 9.32 11.21
CA GLY A 249 -10.44 10.53 10.39
C GLY A 249 -9.07 11.14 10.13
N LYS A 250 -8.22 11.26 11.16
CA LYS A 250 -6.83 11.72 11.05
C LYS A 250 -6.00 10.80 10.16
N VAL A 251 -6.12 9.48 10.33
CA VAL A 251 -5.40 8.50 9.48
C VAL A 251 -5.73 8.70 8.00
N ARG A 252 -7.01 8.90 7.66
CA ARG A 252 -7.41 9.22 6.27
C ARG A 252 -6.85 10.57 5.79
N GLU A 253 -6.70 11.54 6.67
CA GLU A 253 -6.11 12.84 6.31
C GLU A 253 -4.62 12.67 5.96
N TRP A 254 -3.84 11.99 6.79
CA TRP A 254 -2.43 11.69 6.51
C TRP A 254 -2.24 10.89 5.23
N SER A 255 -3.17 9.97 4.91
CA SER A 255 -3.09 9.18 3.69
C SER A 255 -3.21 10.02 2.40
N ARG A 256 -3.79 11.23 2.46
CA ARG A 256 -3.92 12.11 1.29
C ARG A 256 -2.61 12.75 0.85
N SER A 257 -1.65 12.89 1.76
CA SER A 257 -0.32 13.41 1.49
C SER A 257 0.70 12.32 1.17
N ALA A 258 0.30 11.06 1.28
CA ALA A 258 1.13 9.89 1.01
C ALA A 258 0.91 9.38 -0.42
N ASP A 259 1.93 8.80 -1.03
CA ASP A 259 1.72 7.86 -2.15
C ASP A 259 1.03 6.61 -1.62
N THR A 260 1.49 6.16 -0.44
CA THR A 260 0.84 5.08 0.31
C THR A 260 1.08 5.29 1.81
N LEU A 261 0.03 5.22 2.59
CA LEU A 261 0.08 5.05 4.04
C LEU A 261 -0.14 3.56 4.34
N TYR A 262 0.85 2.90 4.88
CA TYR A 262 0.73 1.52 5.35
C TYR A 262 0.18 1.55 6.77
N VAL A 263 -0.90 0.83 7.00
CA VAL A 263 -1.65 0.85 8.27
C VAL A 263 -1.69 -0.56 8.84
N VAL A 264 -1.27 -0.71 10.09
CA VAL A 264 -1.58 -1.87 10.92
C VAL A 264 -2.44 -1.37 12.06
N THR A 265 -3.65 -1.88 12.16
CA THR A 265 -4.57 -1.58 13.26
C THR A 265 -4.88 -2.86 14.01
N GLY A 266 -5.01 -2.81 15.31
CA GLY A 266 -5.21 -4.03 16.05
C GLY A 266 -5.64 -3.82 17.49
N CYS A 267 -5.71 -4.94 18.20
CA CYS A 267 -6.09 -4.96 19.60
C CYS A 267 -5.18 -5.87 20.42
N VAL A 268 -5.02 -5.55 21.67
CA VAL A 268 -4.23 -6.33 22.63
C VAL A 268 -5.18 -6.96 23.63
N LEU A 269 -5.03 -8.27 23.85
CA LEU A 269 -5.91 -9.05 24.74
C LEU A 269 -5.42 -9.04 26.18
N GLU A 270 -4.17 -8.69 26.43
CA GLU A 270 -3.68 -8.45 27.78
C GLU A 270 -4.49 -7.31 28.42
N GLY A 271 -4.83 -7.45 29.71
CA GLY A 271 -5.73 -6.51 30.38
C GLY A 271 -7.18 -6.54 29.85
N SER A 272 -7.60 -7.65 29.24
CA SER A 272 -8.96 -7.84 28.71
C SER A 272 -10.04 -7.40 29.70
N LEU A 273 -11.09 -6.74 29.19
CA LEU A 273 -12.24 -6.32 29.96
C LEU A 273 -13.27 -7.46 30.18
N GLY A 274 -12.90 -8.69 29.83
CA GLY A 274 -13.74 -9.86 29.95
C GLY A 274 -14.23 -10.39 28.61
N LYS A 275 -15.43 -10.96 28.56
CA LYS A 275 -16.02 -11.57 27.37
C LYS A 275 -17.36 -10.90 27.02
N ALA A 276 -17.52 -10.51 25.77
CA ALA A 276 -18.82 -10.25 25.17
C ALA A 276 -19.41 -11.56 24.63
N GLN A 277 -20.67 -11.55 24.23
CA GLN A 277 -21.26 -12.68 23.54
C GLN A 277 -21.74 -12.30 22.15
N ASP A 278 -21.58 -13.20 21.22
CA ASP A 278 -22.18 -13.10 19.90
C ASP A 278 -23.69 -13.42 19.92
N ASN A 279 -24.33 -13.47 18.75
CA ASN A 279 -25.76 -13.76 18.67
C ASN A 279 -26.11 -15.22 18.98
N LEU A 280 -25.16 -16.14 18.88
CA LEU A 280 -25.31 -17.55 19.20
C LEU A 280 -24.87 -17.90 20.63
N GLY A 281 -24.30 -16.93 21.36
CA GLY A 281 -23.82 -17.12 22.74
C GLY A 281 -22.35 -17.53 22.84
N LYS A 282 -21.60 -17.51 21.71
CA LYS A 282 -20.14 -17.68 21.75
C LYS A 282 -19.50 -16.54 22.52
N ALA A 283 -18.49 -16.84 23.32
CA ALA A 283 -17.73 -15.85 24.05
C ALA A 283 -16.67 -15.21 23.13
N VAL A 284 -16.69 -13.89 23.04
CA VAL A 284 -15.71 -13.09 22.28
C VAL A 284 -14.91 -12.26 23.27
N THR A 285 -13.58 -12.31 23.20
CA THR A 285 -12.72 -11.56 24.13
C THR A 285 -12.85 -10.06 23.86
N VAL A 286 -13.07 -9.29 24.94
CA VAL A 286 -13.09 -7.82 24.88
C VAL A 286 -11.66 -7.33 25.12
N PRO A 287 -10.98 -6.72 24.12
CA PRO A 287 -9.59 -6.29 24.26
C PRO A 287 -9.37 -5.28 25.38
N GLY A 288 -8.16 -5.27 25.97
CA GLY A 288 -7.73 -4.28 26.95
C GLY A 288 -7.26 -2.98 26.34
N GLY A 289 -6.77 -3.01 25.10
CA GLY A 289 -6.29 -1.84 24.38
C GLY A 289 -6.35 -1.99 22.86
N TYR A 290 -6.21 -0.87 22.18
CA TYR A 290 -6.19 -0.78 20.71
C TYR A 290 -5.00 0.03 20.24
N PHE A 291 -4.52 -0.29 19.05
CA PHE A 291 -3.37 0.40 18.46
C PHE A 291 -3.55 0.65 16.97
N LYS A 292 -2.76 1.60 16.47
CA LYS A 292 -2.42 1.72 15.05
C LYS A 292 -0.92 1.96 14.91
N ALA A 293 -0.25 1.16 14.09
CA ALA A 293 1.08 1.44 13.59
C ALA A 293 0.94 1.98 12.17
N LEU A 294 1.53 3.13 11.90
CA LEU A 294 1.45 3.83 10.61
C LEU A 294 2.84 4.03 10.04
N LEU A 295 2.99 3.73 8.75
CA LEU A 295 4.19 4.00 7.98
C LEU A 295 3.81 4.78 6.73
N TRP A 296 4.18 6.05 6.69
CA TRP A 296 3.90 6.98 5.61
C TRP A 296 5.03 6.94 4.58
N TYR A 297 4.68 6.88 3.30
CA TYR A 297 5.60 6.95 2.19
C TYR A 297 5.16 7.96 1.14
N ASN A 298 6.10 8.81 0.68
CA ASN A 298 5.91 9.68 -0.48
C ASN A 298 7.27 9.88 -1.19
N HIS A 299 7.37 9.43 -2.43
CA HIS A 299 8.61 9.50 -3.22
C HIS A 299 9.06 10.92 -3.54
N ALA A 300 8.13 11.86 -3.63
CA ALA A 300 8.38 13.28 -3.90
C ALA A 300 8.37 14.14 -2.64
N SER A 301 8.52 13.53 -1.46
CA SER A 301 8.46 14.22 -0.18
C SER A 301 9.49 15.34 -0.09
N THR A 302 9.03 16.52 0.33
CA THR A 302 9.85 17.67 0.71
C THR A 302 9.93 17.85 2.23
N GLN A 303 9.43 16.88 2.98
CA GLN A 303 9.45 16.88 4.43
C GLN A 303 10.88 16.71 4.97
N SER A 304 11.14 17.26 6.15
CA SER A 304 12.47 17.19 6.78
C SER A 304 12.90 15.77 7.15
N PHE A 305 11.94 14.86 7.35
CA PHE A 305 12.19 13.44 7.62
C PHE A 305 12.39 12.60 6.35
N GLY A 306 12.33 13.19 5.14
CA GLY A 306 12.54 12.48 3.88
C GLY A 306 11.28 11.81 3.35
N GLN A 307 11.46 10.65 2.71
CA GLN A 307 10.38 9.92 2.02
C GLN A 307 9.55 9.01 2.93
N TRP A 308 10.08 8.66 4.08
CA TRP A 308 9.47 7.72 5.02
C TRP A 308 9.32 8.34 6.38
N SER A 309 8.19 8.08 7.03
CA SER A 309 7.95 8.44 8.44
C SER A 309 7.02 7.42 9.07
N ALA A 310 7.28 7.06 10.31
CA ALA A 310 6.48 6.09 11.04
C ALA A 310 6.02 6.64 12.39
N ALA A 311 4.91 6.13 12.91
CA ALA A 311 4.41 6.44 14.24
C ALA A 311 3.51 5.32 14.76
N GLY A 312 3.66 5.03 16.05
CA GLY A 312 2.81 4.16 16.83
C GLY A 312 1.78 4.95 17.64
N PHE A 313 0.58 4.41 17.74
CA PHE A 313 -0.53 5.02 18.47
C PHE A 313 -1.23 3.98 19.35
N TRP A 314 -1.30 4.26 20.64
CA TRP A 314 -1.93 3.39 21.63
C TRP A 314 -3.13 4.05 22.28
N PHE A 315 -4.14 3.24 22.58
CA PHE A 315 -5.37 3.63 23.26
C PHE A 315 -5.78 2.56 24.28
N ASP A 316 -5.86 2.94 25.56
CA ASP A 316 -6.55 2.07 26.52
C ASP A 316 -8.02 1.89 26.11
N HIS A 317 -8.56 0.68 26.23
CA HIS A 317 -9.95 0.43 25.89
C HIS A 317 -10.89 0.92 27.00
N LYS A 318 -11.05 2.24 27.09
CA LYS A 318 -11.92 2.90 28.06
C LYS A 318 -12.62 4.13 27.48
N SER A 319 -13.72 4.52 28.04
CA SER A 319 -14.41 5.77 27.65
C SER A 319 -13.51 6.97 27.93
N GLY A 320 -13.41 7.89 26.96
CA GLY A 320 -12.58 9.09 27.07
C GLY A 320 -11.07 8.79 27.06
N ALA A 321 -10.65 7.68 26.45
CA ALA A 321 -9.23 7.37 26.28
C ALA A 321 -8.50 8.49 25.54
N SER A 322 -7.26 8.76 25.94
CA SER A 322 -6.32 9.61 25.20
C SER A 322 -5.48 8.76 24.26
N CYS A 323 -5.13 9.34 23.11
CA CYS A 323 -4.11 8.77 22.24
C CYS A 323 -2.72 8.95 22.87
N GLN A 324 -1.94 7.89 22.91
CA GLN A 324 -0.52 7.95 23.21
C GLN A 324 0.24 7.73 21.92
N THR A 325 1.06 8.71 21.52
CA THR A 325 1.87 8.66 20.30
C THR A 325 3.31 8.31 20.69
N MET A 326 3.94 7.41 19.94
CA MET A 326 5.28 6.88 20.23
C MET A 326 5.97 6.40 18.95
N SER A 327 7.24 6.03 19.03
CA SER A 327 7.95 5.34 17.95
C SER A 327 7.30 3.96 17.66
N ILE A 328 7.64 3.34 16.54
CA ILE A 328 7.21 1.96 16.28
C ILE A 328 7.81 1.02 17.32
N ASP A 329 9.09 1.13 17.61
CA ASP A 329 9.76 0.32 18.67
C ASP A 329 9.01 0.42 20.02
N GLY A 330 8.58 1.64 20.39
CA GLY A 330 7.81 1.84 21.63
C GLY A 330 6.43 1.17 21.58
N LEU A 331 5.79 1.11 20.41
CA LEU A 331 4.54 0.39 20.26
C LEU A 331 4.75 -1.13 20.28
N GLU A 332 5.85 -1.62 19.75
CA GLU A 332 6.25 -3.03 19.80
C GLU A 332 6.47 -3.52 21.23
N GLU A 333 7.11 -2.70 22.07
CA GLU A 333 7.27 -2.99 23.49
C GLU A 333 5.93 -3.18 24.22
N ILE A 334 4.90 -2.42 23.83
CA ILE A 334 3.56 -2.51 24.44
C ILE A 334 2.77 -3.69 23.88
N THR A 335 2.87 -3.94 22.57
CA THR A 335 1.99 -4.90 21.89
C THR A 335 2.60 -6.30 21.76
N GLY A 336 3.94 -6.40 21.82
CA GLY A 336 4.68 -7.61 21.51
C GLY A 336 4.62 -8.01 20.04
N ILE A 337 4.23 -7.09 19.15
CA ILE A 337 4.10 -7.30 17.71
C ILE A 337 5.26 -6.58 17.03
N ASP A 338 6.05 -7.27 16.24
CA ASP A 338 7.09 -6.72 15.38
C ASP A 338 6.43 -6.21 14.08
N PHE A 339 6.40 -4.88 13.90
CA PHE A 339 5.72 -4.23 12.78
C PHE A 339 6.64 -4.06 11.58
N PHE A 340 6.06 -3.92 10.40
CA PHE A 340 6.70 -3.57 9.14
C PHE A 340 7.95 -4.40 8.80
N VAL A 341 7.99 -5.67 9.19
CA VAL A 341 9.15 -6.60 9.03
C VAL A 341 9.74 -6.65 7.62
N ASN A 342 8.98 -6.21 6.62
CA ASN A 342 9.41 -6.17 5.23
C ASN A 342 9.99 -4.80 4.81
N LEU A 343 10.02 -3.79 5.68
CA LEU A 343 10.54 -2.46 5.37
C LEU A 343 12.03 -2.51 5.03
N ALA A 344 12.80 -3.35 5.73
CA ALA A 344 14.22 -3.53 5.50
C ALA A 344 14.55 -3.96 4.05
N SER A 345 13.66 -4.70 3.39
CA SER A 345 13.83 -5.08 1.99
C SER A 345 13.74 -3.89 1.03
N ARG A 346 13.10 -2.80 1.44
CA ARG A 346 12.90 -1.57 0.65
C ARG A 346 13.99 -0.54 0.87
N VAL A 347 14.41 -0.34 2.11
CA VAL A 347 15.28 0.78 2.50
C VAL A 347 16.64 0.30 3.04
N GLY A 348 16.83 -0.99 3.25
CA GLY A 348 17.95 -1.59 3.98
C GLY A 348 17.70 -1.59 5.49
N SER A 349 18.27 -2.56 6.21
CA SER A 349 18.01 -2.79 7.64
C SER A 349 18.33 -1.56 8.50
N THR A 350 19.50 -0.96 8.34
CA THR A 350 19.87 0.25 9.12
C THR A 350 18.88 1.40 8.97
N GLN A 351 18.35 1.61 7.75
CA GLN A 351 17.38 2.67 7.53
C GLN A 351 16.00 2.31 8.07
N ALA A 352 15.61 1.03 8.00
CA ALA A 352 14.38 0.54 8.61
C ALA A 352 14.41 0.74 10.12
N ASP A 353 15.48 0.28 10.79
CA ASP A 353 15.69 0.46 12.24
C ASP A 353 15.60 1.96 12.63
N MET A 354 16.20 2.86 11.83
CA MET A 354 16.14 4.30 12.09
C MET A 354 14.73 4.88 11.95
N ILE A 355 13.92 4.37 11.01
CA ILE A 355 12.53 4.81 10.80
C ILE A 355 11.65 4.34 11.95
N GLU A 356 11.82 3.11 12.41
CA GLU A 356 11.02 2.48 13.46
C GLU A 356 11.35 3.05 14.85
N ALA A 357 12.62 3.33 15.12
CA ALA A 357 13.09 3.95 16.37
C ALA A 357 12.82 5.47 16.44
N ALA A 358 12.48 6.12 15.33
CA ALA A 358 12.31 7.57 15.30
C ALA A 358 11.10 8.01 16.13
N GLU A 359 11.32 8.97 17.04
CA GLU A 359 10.21 9.62 17.73
C GLU A 359 9.31 10.36 16.73
N PRO A 360 7.98 10.21 16.83
CA PRO A 360 7.06 10.90 15.96
C PRO A 360 7.21 12.42 16.02
N GLY A 361 7.44 13.03 14.85
CA GLY A 361 7.48 14.48 14.73
C GLY A 361 6.10 15.11 14.70
N THR A 362 6.06 16.44 14.64
CA THR A 362 4.81 17.24 14.57
C THR A 362 3.93 16.95 13.35
N PHE A 363 4.43 16.20 12.39
CA PHE A 363 3.63 15.70 11.25
C PHE A 363 2.46 14.81 11.71
N TRP A 364 2.65 14.11 12.84
CA TRP A 364 1.67 13.16 13.38
C TRP A 364 0.74 13.76 14.47
N ASP A 365 0.78 15.07 14.69
CA ASP A 365 -0.07 15.78 15.68
C ASP A 365 -1.53 15.97 15.22
#